data_b846f72b1977bf2e5291f13d20180a40
#
_entry.id   b846f72b1977bf2e5291f13d20180a40
#
_cell.length_a   1.000
_cell.length_b   1.000
_cell.length_c   1.000
_cell.angle_alpha   90.00
_cell.angle_beta   90.00
_cell.angle_gamma   90.00
#
_symmetry.space_group_name_H-M   'P 1'
#
loop_
_entity.id
_entity.type
_entity.pdbx_description
1 polymer ?
#
loop_
_entity_poly.entity_id
_entity_poly.type
_entity_poly.pdbx_seq_one_letter_code
_entity_poly.pdbx_strand_id
1 'polypeptide(L)'
;MNNLFKIWKENKPVVNAWLSIPNSFTAEAFGKMGWDAITIDMQHGQSDYSSSIPMLQALSSSSSTPMVRVPWYEPGIIMRMLDLGVLGIIAPMINTKEDCEKFVSYCYYPPIGQRSFGPMRAQLIHGSSYFEKANENILSFAMIETQQAVDNLDDILSVPNLTGVYIGPADMSSSYGMKPQFDVKEDPVFSNIKLNRFAQSESIVNHYKSIFTKVQLGSKRQSKQLNIDLFIDYADLLTTFKKNNLTQDKPFFPFQKQE
;
A
#
# COMPACT_ATOMS: atom_id res chain seq x y z
N MET A 1 -8.71 0.27 -15.92
CA MET A 1 -7.64 1.09 -15.28
C MET A 1 -7.82 0.99 -13.79
N ASN A 2 -6.73 0.75 -13.05
CA ASN A 2 -6.74 0.73 -11.59
C ASN A 2 -7.25 2.09 -11.06
N ASN A 3 -8.21 2.07 -10.13
CA ASN A 3 -8.86 3.28 -9.66
C ASN A 3 -7.88 4.24 -8.94
N LEU A 4 -6.83 3.70 -8.31
CA LEU A 4 -5.83 4.53 -7.62
C LEU A 4 -5.08 5.45 -8.59
N PHE A 5 -4.73 4.98 -9.79
CA PHE A 5 -4.11 5.86 -10.79
C PHE A 5 -5.01 7.04 -11.20
N LYS A 6 -6.34 6.83 -11.20
CA LYS A 6 -7.28 7.92 -11.48
C LYS A 6 -7.27 8.95 -10.36
N ILE A 7 -7.34 8.50 -9.10
CA ILE A 7 -7.31 9.37 -7.92
C ILE A 7 -6.01 10.17 -7.89
N TRP A 8 -4.89 9.53 -8.18
CA TRP A 8 -3.58 10.16 -8.22
C TRP A 8 -3.43 11.19 -9.35
N LYS A 9 -3.96 10.92 -10.54
CA LYS A 9 -3.99 11.91 -11.64
C LYS A 9 -4.74 13.18 -11.25
N GLU A 10 -5.71 13.09 -10.35
CA GLU A 10 -6.42 14.23 -9.79
C GLU A 10 -5.68 14.88 -8.60
N ASN A 11 -4.44 14.47 -8.31
CA ASN A 11 -3.65 14.92 -7.16
C ASN A 11 -4.36 14.72 -5.81
N LYS A 12 -5.14 13.65 -5.67
CA LYS A 12 -5.86 13.32 -4.45
C LYS A 12 -5.12 12.23 -3.66
N PRO A 13 -5.13 12.29 -2.31
CA PRO A 13 -4.61 11.21 -1.48
C PRO A 13 -5.49 9.97 -1.62
N VAL A 14 -4.88 8.81 -1.43
CA VAL A 14 -5.55 7.52 -1.35
C VAL A 14 -5.58 7.09 0.11
N VAL A 15 -6.73 6.57 0.55
CA VAL A 15 -6.87 5.97 1.88
C VAL A 15 -7.03 4.47 1.74
N ASN A 16 -6.14 3.73 2.37
CA ASN A 16 -6.11 2.28 2.33
C ASN A 16 -6.49 1.68 3.68
N ALA A 17 -7.39 0.69 3.68
CA ALA A 17 -7.70 -0.10 4.85
C ALA A 17 -6.78 -1.32 4.94
N TRP A 18 -6.57 -1.83 6.17
CA TRP A 18 -5.65 -2.93 6.44
C TRP A 18 -6.37 -4.08 7.13
N LEU A 19 -6.28 -5.29 6.57
CA LEU A 19 -6.96 -6.47 7.07
C LEU A 19 -5.94 -7.51 7.53
N SER A 20 -5.79 -7.67 8.86
CA SER A 20 -4.90 -8.65 9.48
C SER A 20 -5.61 -9.92 9.93
N ILE A 21 -6.96 -9.93 9.94
CA ILE A 21 -7.77 -11.07 10.35
C ILE A 21 -8.35 -11.78 9.12
N PRO A 22 -8.14 -13.08 8.93
CA PRO A 22 -8.59 -13.83 7.76
C PRO A 22 -10.09 -14.13 7.83
N ASN A 23 -10.92 -13.14 7.59
CA ASN A 23 -12.36 -13.25 7.66
C ASN A 23 -13.05 -12.56 6.47
N SER A 24 -13.81 -13.32 5.68
CA SER A 24 -14.49 -12.81 4.50
C SER A 24 -15.62 -11.84 4.82
N PHE A 25 -16.34 -12.02 5.92
CA PHE A 25 -17.37 -11.08 6.34
C PHE A 25 -16.78 -9.72 6.74
N THR A 26 -15.65 -9.73 7.46
CA THR A 26 -14.91 -8.49 7.75
C THR A 26 -14.46 -7.82 6.47
N ALA A 27 -13.91 -8.57 5.51
CA ALA A 27 -13.51 -8.04 4.22
C ALA A 27 -14.68 -7.41 3.45
N GLU A 28 -15.86 -8.08 3.44
CA GLU A 28 -17.07 -7.54 2.83
C GLU A 28 -17.51 -6.23 3.50
N ALA A 29 -17.56 -6.21 4.84
CA ALA A 29 -17.91 -5.00 5.59
C ALA A 29 -16.99 -3.85 5.25
N PHE A 30 -15.67 -4.06 5.27
CA PHE A 30 -14.68 -3.06 4.88
C PHE A 30 -14.87 -2.62 3.42
N GLY A 31 -15.18 -3.54 2.51
CA GLY A 31 -15.45 -3.24 1.11
C GLY A 31 -16.62 -2.27 0.89
N LYS A 32 -17.57 -2.18 1.83
CA LYS A 32 -18.70 -1.24 1.78
C LYS A 32 -18.42 0.12 2.42
N MET A 33 -17.26 0.28 3.05
CA MET A 33 -16.91 1.50 3.78
C MET A 33 -16.38 2.63 2.91
N GLY A 34 -16.12 2.39 1.63
CA GLY A 34 -15.66 3.40 0.69
C GLY A 34 -14.16 3.72 0.77
N TRP A 35 -13.35 2.78 1.19
CA TRP A 35 -11.89 2.85 1.10
C TRP A 35 -11.46 2.89 -0.37
N ASP A 36 -10.39 3.62 -0.67
CA ASP A 36 -9.83 3.65 -2.02
C ASP A 36 -9.07 2.35 -2.34
N ALA A 37 -8.40 1.79 -1.34
CA ALA A 37 -7.74 0.50 -1.40
C ALA A 37 -7.99 -0.32 -0.13
N ILE A 38 -7.84 -1.64 -0.22
CA ILE A 38 -7.88 -2.55 0.93
C ILE A 38 -6.74 -3.55 0.78
N THR A 39 -5.87 -3.58 1.78
CA THR A 39 -4.71 -4.48 1.83
C THR A 39 -4.98 -5.66 2.76
N ILE A 40 -4.81 -6.87 2.27
CA ILE A 40 -4.75 -8.10 3.07
C ILE A 40 -3.30 -8.29 3.51
N ASP A 41 -3.08 -8.39 4.80
CA ASP A 41 -1.75 -8.59 5.37
C ASP A 41 -1.44 -10.08 5.51
N MET A 42 -0.51 -10.57 4.68
CA MET A 42 -0.03 -11.94 4.73
C MET A 42 1.34 -12.07 5.39
N GLN A 43 1.95 -10.95 5.81
CA GLN A 43 3.26 -10.96 6.49
C GLN A 43 3.10 -11.09 8.00
N HIS A 44 2.37 -10.17 8.62
CA HIS A 44 2.16 -10.13 10.07
C HIS A 44 0.70 -10.35 10.45
N GLY A 45 -0.23 -10.27 9.48
CA GLY A 45 -1.59 -10.75 9.66
C GLY A 45 -1.63 -12.28 9.73
N GLN A 46 -2.83 -12.79 10.04
CA GLN A 46 -3.07 -14.23 10.12
C GLN A 46 -3.52 -14.82 8.77
N SER A 47 -3.50 -14.02 7.70
CA SER A 47 -3.94 -14.45 6.38
C SER A 47 -2.85 -15.22 5.64
N ASP A 48 -3.26 -16.28 4.96
CA ASP A 48 -2.47 -17.04 4.00
C ASP A 48 -3.12 -17.00 2.60
N TYR A 49 -2.56 -17.74 1.65
CA TYR A 49 -3.13 -17.83 0.32
C TYR A 49 -4.58 -18.35 0.32
N SER A 50 -4.86 -19.39 1.11
CA SER A 50 -6.18 -20.04 1.13
C SER A 50 -7.24 -19.16 1.76
N SER A 51 -6.93 -18.52 2.86
CA SER A 51 -7.83 -17.59 3.55
C SER A 51 -8.03 -16.28 2.79
N SER A 52 -7.06 -15.86 1.97
CA SER A 52 -7.17 -14.67 1.13
C SER A 52 -8.18 -14.84 -0.01
N ILE A 53 -8.43 -16.07 -0.51
CA ILE A 53 -9.38 -16.32 -1.59
C ILE A 53 -10.79 -15.83 -1.24
N PRO A 54 -11.44 -16.30 -0.15
CA PRO A 54 -12.78 -15.83 0.19
C PRO A 54 -12.82 -14.34 0.57
N MET A 55 -11.74 -13.78 1.11
CA MET A 55 -11.65 -12.34 1.37
C MET A 55 -11.67 -11.55 0.07
N LEU A 56 -10.89 -11.96 -0.94
CA LEU A 56 -10.87 -11.33 -2.26
C LEU A 56 -12.19 -11.53 -3.03
N GLN A 57 -12.90 -12.66 -2.80
CA GLN A 57 -14.24 -12.87 -3.33
C GLN A 57 -15.23 -11.85 -2.74
N ALA A 58 -15.19 -11.64 -1.43
CA ALA A 58 -16.01 -10.65 -0.74
C ALA A 58 -15.71 -9.22 -1.23
N LEU A 59 -14.44 -8.88 -1.46
CA LEU A 59 -14.02 -7.58 -1.99
C LEU A 59 -14.39 -7.35 -3.45
N SER A 60 -14.75 -8.38 -4.22
CA SER A 60 -15.11 -8.23 -5.65
C SER A 60 -16.35 -7.35 -5.88
N SER A 61 -17.20 -7.18 -4.86
CA SER A 61 -18.37 -6.29 -4.90
C SER A 61 -18.06 -4.85 -4.44
N SER A 62 -16.81 -4.58 -4.11
CA SER A 62 -16.33 -3.27 -3.65
C SER A 62 -15.74 -2.47 -4.81
N SER A 63 -15.75 -1.14 -4.67
CA SER A 63 -14.99 -0.23 -5.55
C SER A 63 -13.53 -0.06 -5.12
N SER A 64 -13.15 -0.59 -3.96
CA SER A 64 -11.78 -0.49 -3.44
C SER A 64 -10.82 -1.34 -4.25
N THR A 65 -9.61 -0.82 -4.49
CA THR A 65 -8.54 -1.58 -5.13
C THR A 65 -8.00 -2.65 -4.17
N PRO A 66 -8.10 -3.95 -4.51
CA PRO A 66 -7.56 -5.01 -3.66
C PRO A 66 -6.04 -5.04 -3.74
N MET A 67 -5.40 -5.00 -2.58
CA MET A 67 -3.95 -5.07 -2.42
C MET A 67 -3.56 -6.19 -1.46
N VAL A 68 -2.30 -6.57 -1.47
CA VAL A 68 -1.74 -7.54 -0.51
C VAL A 68 -0.34 -7.13 -0.08
N ARG A 69 -0.04 -7.25 1.21
CA ARG A 69 1.33 -7.33 1.68
C ARG A 69 1.74 -8.79 1.74
N VAL A 70 2.67 -9.18 0.88
CA VAL A 70 3.15 -10.56 0.81
C VAL A 70 4.08 -10.89 1.99
N PRO A 71 4.22 -12.19 2.40
CA PRO A 71 5.13 -12.58 3.47
C PRO A 71 6.59 -12.24 3.17
N TRP A 72 6.98 -12.38 1.91
CA TRP A 72 8.28 -12.03 1.35
C TRP A 72 8.15 -11.80 -0.16
N TYR A 73 9.13 -11.19 -0.80
CA TYR A 73 9.12 -10.94 -2.26
C TYR A 73 9.51 -12.19 -3.08
N GLU A 74 8.85 -13.30 -2.82
CA GLU A 74 9.01 -14.53 -3.59
C GLU A 74 8.11 -14.56 -4.82
N PRO A 75 8.59 -15.06 -5.97
CA PRO A 75 7.81 -15.06 -7.21
C PRO A 75 6.51 -15.86 -7.09
N GLY A 76 6.54 -17.00 -6.41
CA GLY A 76 5.39 -17.89 -6.30
C GLY A 76 4.18 -17.24 -5.66
N ILE A 77 4.34 -16.58 -4.52
CA ILE A 77 3.23 -15.93 -3.82
C ILE A 77 2.77 -14.69 -4.55
N ILE A 78 3.70 -13.87 -5.06
CA ILE A 78 3.38 -12.65 -5.81
C ILE A 78 2.52 -12.99 -7.02
N MET A 79 2.96 -13.93 -7.88
CA MET A 79 2.26 -14.30 -9.10
C MET A 79 0.89 -14.90 -8.80
N ARG A 80 0.77 -15.77 -7.78
CA ARG A 80 -0.50 -16.36 -7.37
C ARG A 80 -1.49 -15.33 -6.84
N MET A 81 -1.06 -14.35 -6.08
CA MET A 81 -1.95 -13.27 -5.60
C MET A 81 -2.43 -12.38 -6.74
N LEU A 82 -1.56 -12.07 -7.71
CA LEU A 82 -1.95 -11.35 -8.90
C LEU A 82 -2.93 -12.15 -9.78
N ASP A 83 -2.78 -13.48 -9.85
CA ASP A 83 -3.72 -14.36 -10.57
C ASP A 83 -5.09 -14.45 -9.88
N LEU A 84 -5.15 -14.21 -8.57
CA LEU A 84 -6.41 -14.01 -7.83
C LEU A 84 -7.08 -12.66 -8.09
N GLY A 85 -6.44 -11.75 -8.84
CA GLY A 85 -7.01 -10.45 -9.20
C GLY A 85 -6.65 -9.32 -8.25
N VAL A 86 -5.63 -9.49 -7.41
CA VAL A 86 -5.01 -8.38 -6.66
C VAL A 86 -4.38 -7.40 -7.64
N LEU A 87 -4.51 -6.12 -7.38
CA LEU A 87 -4.00 -5.04 -8.24
C LEU A 87 -2.83 -4.27 -7.59
N GLY A 88 -2.41 -4.63 -6.40
CA GLY A 88 -1.25 -4.02 -5.74
C GLY A 88 -0.53 -4.99 -4.83
N ILE A 89 0.79 -5.03 -4.93
CA ILE A 89 1.68 -5.85 -4.09
C ILE A 89 2.55 -4.92 -3.25
N ILE A 90 2.58 -5.16 -1.95
CA ILE A 90 3.51 -4.55 -1.01
C ILE A 90 4.52 -5.63 -0.63
N ALA A 91 5.80 -5.40 -0.91
CA ALA A 91 6.89 -6.34 -0.66
C ALA A 91 7.76 -5.86 0.52
N PRO A 92 7.86 -6.65 1.61
CA PRO A 92 8.67 -6.28 2.76
C PRO A 92 10.17 -6.43 2.47
N MET A 93 11.00 -5.76 3.29
CA MET A 93 12.45 -5.98 3.37
C MET A 93 13.22 -5.81 2.04
N ILE A 94 12.81 -4.87 1.22
CA ILE A 94 13.56 -4.48 0.02
C ILE A 94 14.72 -3.58 0.44
N ASN A 95 15.93 -4.10 0.36
CA ASN A 95 17.13 -3.44 0.88
C ASN A 95 18.08 -2.93 -0.19
N THR A 96 18.01 -3.49 -1.39
CA THR A 96 18.90 -3.15 -2.50
C THR A 96 18.13 -2.91 -3.78
N LYS A 97 18.81 -2.32 -4.77
CA LYS A 97 18.28 -2.19 -6.12
C LYS A 97 17.95 -3.55 -6.73
N GLU A 98 18.82 -4.53 -6.54
CA GLU A 98 18.66 -5.90 -7.05
C GLU A 98 17.46 -6.62 -6.44
N ASP A 99 17.18 -6.40 -5.15
CA ASP A 99 15.96 -6.91 -4.50
C ASP A 99 14.72 -6.30 -5.15
N CYS A 100 14.76 -5.00 -5.36
CA CYS A 100 13.68 -4.25 -5.98
C CYS A 100 13.45 -4.67 -7.44
N GLU A 101 14.50 -4.85 -8.23
CA GLU A 101 14.44 -5.33 -9.62
C GLU A 101 13.81 -6.73 -9.69
N LYS A 102 14.21 -7.65 -8.80
CA LYS A 102 13.59 -9.00 -8.70
C LYS A 102 12.11 -8.87 -8.36
N PHE A 103 11.77 -8.15 -7.31
CA PHE A 103 10.39 -7.91 -6.89
C PHE A 103 9.54 -7.37 -8.03
N VAL A 104 9.97 -6.30 -8.67
CA VAL A 104 9.27 -5.69 -9.81
C VAL A 104 9.11 -6.69 -10.95
N SER A 105 10.16 -7.46 -11.26
CA SER A 105 10.10 -8.45 -12.34
C SER A 105 9.03 -9.53 -12.11
N TYR A 106 8.72 -9.87 -10.87
CA TYR A 106 7.69 -10.85 -10.53
C TYR A 106 6.26 -10.32 -10.64
N CYS A 107 6.09 -9.00 -10.61
CA CYS A 107 4.78 -8.34 -10.70
C CYS A 107 4.27 -8.24 -12.14
N TYR A 108 5.16 -8.14 -13.12
CA TYR A 108 4.81 -7.77 -14.49
C TYR A 108 5.05 -8.89 -15.49
N TYR A 109 4.20 -8.95 -16.50
CA TYR A 109 4.38 -9.87 -17.63
C TYR A 109 5.52 -9.42 -18.55
N PRO A 110 6.12 -10.36 -19.33
CA PRO A 110 7.05 -9.99 -20.38
C PRO A 110 6.47 -8.94 -21.35
N PRO A 111 7.29 -8.05 -21.91
CA PRO A 111 8.75 -7.96 -21.78
C PRO A 111 9.23 -7.20 -20.53
N ILE A 112 8.34 -6.64 -19.71
CA ILE A 112 8.69 -5.83 -18.53
C ILE A 112 9.24 -6.70 -17.41
N GLY A 113 8.64 -7.87 -17.18
CA GLY A 113 9.01 -8.76 -16.09
C GLY A 113 8.97 -10.23 -16.47
N GLN A 114 8.85 -11.10 -15.47
CA GLN A 114 8.92 -12.56 -15.60
C GLN A 114 7.66 -13.26 -15.06
N ARG A 115 6.57 -12.51 -14.85
CA ARG A 115 5.32 -13.10 -14.36
C ARG A 115 4.82 -14.17 -15.31
N SER A 116 4.58 -15.38 -14.77
CA SER A 116 3.97 -16.48 -15.51
C SER A 116 2.49 -16.20 -15.81
N PHE A 117 2.02 -16.66 -16.96
CA PHE A 117 0.63 -16.48 -17.39
C PHE A 117 -0.29 -17.56 -16.82
N GLY A 118 -1.25 -17.16 -15.98
CA GLY A 118 -2.26 -18.03 -15.40
C GLY A 118 -3.40 -17.26 -14.71
N PRO A 119 -3.86 -16.11 -15.26
CA PRO A 119 -4.72 -15.16 -14.53
C PRO A 119 -6.21 -15.56 -14.57
N MET A 120 -6.56 -16.83 -14.27
CA MET A 120 -7.95 -17.31 -14.41
C MET A 120 -8.95 -16.44 -13.63
N ARG A 121 -8.71 -16.22 -12.33
CA ARG A 121 -9.62 -15.41 -11.53
C ARG A 121 -9.48 -13.92 -11.85
N ALA A 122 -8.27 -13.44 -12.13
CA ALA A 122 -8.05 -12.06 -12.52
C ALA A 122 -8.82 -11.70 -13.80
N GLN A 123 -8.84 -12.59 -14.81
CA GLN A 123 -9.67 -12.41 -16.01
C GLN A 123 -11.17 -12.43 -15.70
N LEU A 124 -11.62 -13.30 -14.79
CA LEU A 124 -13.02 -13.35 -14.38
C LEU A 124 -13.48 -12.01 -13.74
N ILE A 125 -12.62 -11.37 -12.95
CA ILE A 125 -12.94 -10.14 -12.22
C ILE A 125 -12.73 -8.89 -13.07
N HIS A 126 -11.62 -8.82 -13.82
CA HIS A 126 -11.18 -7.62 -14.54
C HIS A 126 -11.47 -7.66 -16.04
N GLY A 127 -12.08 -8.77 -16.52
CA GLY A 127 -12.45 -8.97 -17.93
C GLY A 127 -11.39 -9.69 -18.76
N SER A 128 -11.80 -10.15 -19.94
CA SER A 128 -10.97 -10.95 -20.85
C SER A 128 -9.71 -10.22 -21.34
N SER A 129 -9.75 -8.89 -21.40
CA SER A 129 -8.60 -8.04 -21.78
C SER A 129 -7.64 -7.76 -20.60
N TYR A 130 -7.72 -8.54 -19.50
CA TYR A 130 -6.86 -8.33 -18.33
C TYR A 130 -5.38 -8.41 -18.69
N PHE A 131 -4.98 -9.41 -19.49
CA PHE A 131 -3.57 -9.62 -19.82
C PHE A 131 -2.96 -8.41 -20.52
N GLU A 132 -3.65 -7.87 -21.53
CA GLU A 132 -3.17 -6.74 -22.33
C GLU A 132 -3.00 -5.46 -21.50
N LYS A 133 -3.75 -5.37 -20.39
CA LYS A 133 -3.78 -4.17 -19.52
C LYS A 133 -3.08 -4.38 -18.17
N ALA A 134 -2.67 -5.60 -17.85
CA ALA A 134 -2.17 -5.93 -16.52
C ALA A 134 -0.94 -5.09 -16.15
N ASN A 135 0.04 -5.00 -17.05
CA ASN A 135 1.26 -4.25 -16.79
C ASN A 135 1.04 -2.75 -16.56
N GLU A 136 -0.09 -2.19 -17.01
CA GLU A 136 -0.45 -0.79 -16.79
C GLU A 136 -1.29 -0.58 -15.52
N ASN A 137 -1.80 -1.66 -14.92
CA ASN A 137 -2.76 -1.59 -13.83
C ASN A 137 -2.23 -2.15 -12.50
N ILE A 138 -1.16 -2.92 -12.53
CA ILE A 138 -0.54 -3.46 -11.31
C ILE A 138 0.30 -2.39 -10.62
N LEU A 139 0.22 -2.38 -9.30
CA LEU A 139 1.00 -1.53 -8.42
C LEU A 139 2.04 -2.36 -7.68
N SER A 140 3.27 -1.91 -7.66
CA SER A 140 4.38 -2.51 -6.93
C SER A 140 4.93 -1.53 -5.90
N PHE A 141 4.87 -1.88 -4.61
CA PHE A 141 5.39 -1.06 -3.52
C PHE A 141 6.49 -1.79 -2.77
N ALA A 142 7.67 -1.20 -2.74
CA ALA A 142 8.81 -1.70 -1.97
C ALA A 142 8.76 -1.13 -0.55
N MET A 143 8.81 -1.98 0.49
CA MET A 143 8.93 -1.48 1.86
C MET A 143 10.36 -1.03 2.14
N ILE A 144 10.47 0.21 2.61
CA ILE A 144 11.70 0.83 3.10
C ILE A 144 11.62 0.83 4.62
N GLU A 145 12.28 -0.15 5.23
CA GLU A 145 12.11 -0.44 6.65
C GLU A 145 13.41 -0.86 7.36
N THR A 146 14.55 -0.62 6.70
CA THR A 146 15.87 -0.84 7.29
C THR A 146 16.81 0.32 7.00
N GLN A 147 17.88 0.45 7.79
CA GLN A 147 18.95 1.40 7.52
C GLN A 147 19.54 1.17 6.13
N GLN A 148 19.78 -0.09 5.75
CA GLN A 148 20.31 -0.45 4.44
C GLN A 148 19.40 0.02 3.30
N ALA A 149 18.06 -0.15 3.45
CA ALA A 149 17.09 0.33 2.46
C ALA A 149 17.12 1.86 2.34
N VAL A 150 17.30 2.57 3.45
CA VAL A 150 17.44 4.03 3.46
C VAL A 150 18.72 4.47 2.76
N ASP A 151 19.83 3.79 3.02
CA ASP A 151 21.11 4.12 2.40
C ASP A 151 21.12 3.87 0.88
N ASN A 152 20.34 2.89 0.41
CA ASN A 152 20.18 2.53 -1.00
C ASN A 152 18.90 3.13 -1.64
N LEU A 153 18.24 4.09 -0.99
CA LEU A 153 16.92 4.55 -1.41
C LEU A 153 16.90 5.10 -2.85
N ASP A 154 17.87 5.90 -3.22
CA ASP A 154 17.96 6.48 -4.58
C ASP A 154 18.08 5.39 -5.65
N ASP A 155 18.87 4.35 -5.38
CA ASP A 155 19.04 3.21 -6.26
C ASP A 155 17.75 2.38 -6.38
N ILE A 156 17.06 2.13 -5.26
CA ILE A 156 15.75 1.46 -5.24
C ILE A 156 14.72 2.25 -6.03
N LEU A 157 14.65 3.57 -5.83
CA LEU A 157 13.71 4.45 -6.54
C LEU A 157 14.03 4.57 -8.04
N SER A 158 15.26 4.27 -8.45
CA SER A 158 15.66 4.27 -9.87
C SER A 158 15.14 3.06 -10.66
N VAL A 159 14.60 2.04 -9.97
CA VAL A 159 14.12 0.80 -10.62
C VAL A 159 12.90 1.10 -11.49
N PRO A 160 12.95 0.81 -12.80
CA PRO A 160 11.81 1.04 -13.68
C PRO A 160 10.58 0.23 -13.26
N ASN A 161 9.40 0.82 -13.43
CA ASN A 161 8.10 0.22 -13.10
C ASN A 161 7.85 -0.02 -11.60
N LEU A 162 8.75 0.38 -10.70
CA LEU A 162 8.39 0.50 -9.29
C LEU A 162 7.35 1.62 -9.17
N THR A 163 6.18 1.30 -8.61
CA THR A 163 5.10 2.28 -8.42
C THR A 163 5.42 3.28 -7.32
N GLY A 164 6.03 2.81 -6.25
CA GLY A 164 6.38 3.63 -5.11
C GLY A 164 6.97 2.83 -3.96
N VAL A 165 7.14 3.48 -2.84
CA VAL A 165 7.66 2.86 -1.62
C VAL A 165 6.64 2.92 -0.49
N TYR A 166 6.74 1.97 0.41
CA TYR A 166 5.98 1.91 1.66
C TYR A 166 6.96 1.98 2.83
N ILE A 167 6.70 2.85 3.81
CA ILE A 167 7.60 3.02 4.95
C ILE A 167 7.16 2.11 6.10
N GLY A 168 8.10 1.29 6.61
CA GLY A 168 7.91 0.44 7.78
C GLY A 168 8.62 1.01 9.02
N PRO A 169 7.99 1.92 9.81
CA PRO A 169 8.69 2.63 10.87
C PRO A 169 9.15 1.74 12.02
N ALA A 170 8.42 0.65 12.33
CA ALA A 170 8.76 -0.23 13.43
C ALA A 170 10.07 -1.01 13.16
N ASP A 171 10.17 -1.65 11.98
CA ASP A 171 11.38 -2.36 11.57
C ASP A 171 12.52 -1.40 11.29
N MET A 172 12.23 -0.23 10.72
CA MET A 172 13.23 0.81 10.56
C MET A 172 13.83 1.22 11.90
N SER A 173 13.00 1.46 12.93
CA SER A 173 13.49 1.78 14.27
C SER A 173 14.39 0.67 14.82
N SER A 174 13.97 -0.59 14.68
CA SER A 174 14.76 -1.76 15.10
C SER A 174 16.11 -1.81 14.39
N SER A 175 16.15 -1.53 13.09
CA SER A 175 17.38 -1.56 12.31
C SER A 175 18.41 -0.52 12.73
N TYR A 176 17.94 0.57 13.33
CA TYR A 176 18.79 1.60 13.97
C TYR A 176 19.09 1.33 15.45
N GLY A 177 18.74 0.12 15.97
CA GLY A 177 18.95 -0.24 17.36
C GLY A 177 18.00 0.42 18.35
N MET A 178 16.93 1.02 17.84
CA MET A 178 15.88 1.65 18.65
C MET A 178 14.78 0.63 18.98
N LYS A 179 13.92 0.95 19.95
CA LYS A 179 12.70 0.20 20.19
C LYS A 179 11.79 0.28 18.96
N PRO A 180 11.14 -0.82 18.53
CA PRO A 180 10.12 -0.74 17.47
C PRO A 180 9.03 0.24 17.84
N GLN A 181 8.76 1.19 16.95
CA GLN A 181 7.75 2.24 17.14
C GLN A 181 7.05 2.53 15.82
N PHE A 182 5.74 2.79 15.87
CA PHE A 182 4.96 3.23 14.70
C PHE A 182 5.00 4.76 14.55
N ASP A 183 5.07 5.49 15.66
CA ASP A 183 5.15 6.95 15.70
C ASP A 183 6.55 7.39 16.15
N VAL A 184 7.50 7.33 15.21
CA VAL A 184 8.90 7.65 15.48
C VAL A 184 9.10 9.16 15.47
N LYS A 185 9.54 9.70 16.60
CA LYS A 185 9.82 11.13 16.78
C LYS A 185 11.32 11.46 16.86
N GLU A 186 12.14 10.42 16.95
CA GLU A 186 13.55 10.50 17.26
C GLU A 186 14.42 10.24 16.02
N ASP A 187 15.54 10.97 15.92
CA ASP A 187 16.58 10.71 14.94
C ASP A 187 17.37 9.44 15.30
N PRO A 188 17.95 8.70 14.31
CA PRO A 188 18.05 9.11 12.90
C PRO A 188 16.83 8.70 12.04
N VAL A 189 15.92 7.89 12.53
CA VAL A 189 14.80 7.34 11.75
C VAL A 189 13.91 8.45 11.20
N PHE A 190 13.51 9.39 12.05
CA PHE A 190 12.67 10.51 11.65
C PHE A 190 13.31 11.38 10.57
N SER A 191 14.59 11.69 10.69
CA SER A 191 15.33 12.51 9.72
C SER A 191 15.53 11.81 8.38
N ASN A 192 15.68 10.49 8.37
CA ASN A 192 15.86 9.70 7.16
C ASN A 192 14.55 9.52 6.37
N ILE A 193 13.41 9.58 7.06
CA ILE A 193 12.08 9.60 6.44
C ILE A 193 11.76 11.00 5.84
N LYS A 194 12.60 12.03 6.05
CA LYS A 194 12.34 13.37 5.52
C LYS A 194 12.19 13.38 4.01
N LEU A 195 11.13 13.99 3.57
CA LEU A 195 10.69 14.22 2.18
C LEU A 195 11.78 14.66 1.19
N ASN A 196 12.90 15.20 1.65
CA ASN A 196 13.98 15.66 0.78
C ASN A 196 14.72 14.54 0.05
N ARG A 197 14.73 13.30 0.58
CA ARG A 197 15.30 12.14 -0.11
C ARG A 197 14.34 11.52 -1.12
N PHE A 198 13.05 11.62 -0.89
CA PHE A 198 12.02 11.21 -1.85
C PHE A 198 11.94 12.14 -3.07
N ALA A 199 12.62 13.28 -3.01
CA ALA A 199 12.47 14.38 -3.96
C ALA A 199 13.26 14.24 -5.28
N GLN A 200 14.00 13.18 -5.52
CA GLN A 200 14.86 13.09 -6.71
C GLN A 200 14.25 12.38 -7.91
N SER A 201 13.19 11.62 -7.75
CA SER A 201 12.43 11.14 -8.91
C SER A 201 11.21 12.05 -9.10
N GLU A 202 11.29 12.97 -10.04
CA GLU A 202 10.29 14.07 -10.23
C GLU A 202 8.85 13.59 -10.37
N SER A 203 8.61 12.43 -10.97
CA SER A 203 7.23 11.92 -11.13
C SER A 203 6.66 11.33 -9.84
N ILE A 204 7.47 10.60 -9.08
CA ILE A 204 7.10 10.01 -7.78
C ILE A 204 6.94 11.12 -6.75
N VAL A 205 7.83 12.11 -6.78
CA VAL A 205 7.87 13.24 -5.84
C VAL A 205 6.68 14.17 -5.97
N ASN A 206 6.34 14.57 -7.17
CA ASN A 206 5.18 15.43 -7.38
C ASN A 206 3.90 14.72 -6.95
N HIS A 207 3.89 13.40 -7.07
CA HIS A 207 2.82 12.56 -6.61
C HIS A 207 2.72 12.51 -5.08
N TYR A 208 3.82 12.19 -4.40
CA TYR A 208 3.87 12.14 -2.92
C TYR A 208 3.80 13.52 -2.26
N LYS A 209 4.41 14.57 -2.82
CA LYS A 209 4.23 15.96 -2.32
C LYS A 209 2.77 16.37 -2.27
N SER A 210 1.98 15.97 -3.25
CA SER A 210 0.55 16.25 -3.29
C SER A 210 -0.23 15.51 -2.18
N ILE A 211 0.10 14.25 -1.93
CA ILE A 211 -0.49 13.44 -0.85
C ILE A 211 -0.13 14.05 0.51
N PHE A 212 1.15 14.33 0.75
CA PHE A 212 1.65 14.84 2.02
C PHE A 212 1.19 16.28 2.32
N THR A 213 1.17 17.15 1.33
CA THR A 213 0.69 18.53 1.52
C THR A 213 -0.77 18.56 1.92
N LYS A 214 -1.61 17.66 1.41
CA LYS A 214 -3.04 17.61 1.77
C LYS A 214 -3.28 17.01 3.15
N VAL A 215 -2.51 16.01 3.56
CA VAL A 215 -2.56 15.48 4.93
C VAL A 215 -2.08 16.53 5.94
N GLN A 216 -1.06 17.33 5.62
CA GLN A 216 -0.61 18.45 6.46
C GLN A 216 -1.63 19.59 6.60
N LEU A 217 -2.34 19.91 5.53
CA LEU A 217 -3.36 20.98 5.55
C LEU A 217 -4.59 20.60 6.38
N GLY A 218 -4.84 19.31 6.61
CA GLY A 218 -5.92 18.81 7.47
C GLY A 218 -5.61 18.84 8.96
N SER A 219 -4.35 18.89 9.40
CA SER A 219 -3.96 18.94 10.80
C SER A 219 -3.32 20.28 11.15
N LYS A 220 -4.04 21.15 11.86
CA LYS A 220 -3.51 22.41 12.43
C LYS A 220 -2.55 22.18 13.59
N ARG A 221 -1.93 21.02 13.73
CA ARG A 221 -0.89 20.76 14.72
C ARG A 221 0.46 20.64 14.04
N GLN A 222 1.20 21.74 14.20
CA GLN A 222 2.65 21.88 14.10
C GLN A 222 3.43 20.82 13.29
N SER A 223 3.71 21.20 12.13
CA SER A 223 4.76 21.03 11.10
C SER A 223 5.96 20.12 11.35
N LYS A 224 5.99 19.19 12.29
CA LYS A 224 7.13 18.32 12.56
C LYS A 224 6.80 16.83 12.55
N GLN A 225 5.57 16.44 12.27
CA GLN A 225 5.11 15.08 12.43
C GLN A 225 4.33 14.64 11.19
N LEU A 226 5.06 14.27 10.17
CA LEU A 226 4.55 13.46 9.09
C LEU A 226 4.82 12.02 9.46
N ASN A 227 3.85 11.39 10.10
CA ASN A 227 3.72 9.95 10.03
C ASN A 227 3.31 9.61 8.61
N ILE A 228 4.26 9.10 7.87
CA ILE A 228 4.05 8.57 6.54
C ILE A 228 3.53 7.14 6.70
N ASP A 229 2.52 6.96 7.51
CA ASP A 229 1.67 5.82 7.40
C ASP A 229 0.63 6.14 6.34
N LEU A 230 0.89 5.70 5.12
CA LEU A 230 -0.18 5.54 4.12
C LEU A 230 -1.29 4.63 4.69
N PHE A 231 -1.07 4.06 5.85
CA PHE A 231 -1.90 3.11 6.55
C PHE A 231 -2.06 3.57 8.00
N ILE A 232 -2.97 4.49 8.20
CA ILE A 232 -3.34 5.02 9.52
C ILE A 232 -4.09 3.93 10.27
N ASP A 233 -3.74 3.72 11.54
CA ASP A 233 -4.56 2.93 12.46
C ASP A 233 -6.02 3.44 12.45
N TYR A 234 -6.98 2.54 12.42
CA TYR A 234 -8.41 2.84 12.32
C TYR A 234 -8.88 3.87 13.36
N ALA A 235 -8.34 3.85 14.57
CA ALA A 235 -8.68 4.79 15.64
C ALA A 235 -8.19 6.22 15.33
N ASP A 236 -6.99 6.36 14.78
CA ASP A 236 -6.42 7.65 14.39
C ASP A 236 -7.11 8.19 13.13
N LEU A 237 -7.49 7.31 12.22
CA LEU A 237 -8.26 7.66 11.03
C LEU A 237 -9.60 8.28 11.40
N LEU A 238 -10.39 7.63 12.27
CA LEU A 238 -11.68 8.16 12.73
C LEU A 238 -11.54 9.52 13.44
N THR A 239 -10.47 9.69 14.21
CA THR A 239 -10.20 10.95 14.90
C THR A 239 -9.83 12.06 13.92
N THR A 240 -9.07 11.74 12.89
CA THR A 240 -8.66 12.67 11.83
C THR A 240 -9.83 13.04 10.93
N PHE A 241 -10.67 12.10 10.53
CA PHE A 241 -11.89 12.37 9.76
C PHE A 241 -12.89 13.25 10.52
N LYS A 242 -13.12 12.97 11.81
CA LYS A 242 -14.01 13.80 12.66
C LYS A 242 -13.51 15.22 12.83
N LYS A 243 -12.18 15.44 12.98
CA LYS A 243 -11.59 16.78 13.16
C LYS A 243 -11.62 17.65 11.91
N ASN A 244 -11.64 17.03 10.72
CA ASN A 244 -11.44 17.76 9.46
C ASN A 244 -12.72 17.89 8.63
N ASN A 245 -13.90 17.55 9.17
CA ASN A 245 -15.18 17.56 8.44
C ASN A 245 -15.14 16.80 7.08
N LEU A 246 -14.23 15.84 6.92
CA LEU A 246 -14.10 15.03 5.70
C LEU A 246 -15.22 14.00 5.56
N THR A 247 -16.14 13.97 6.51
CA THR A 247 -17.23 13.00 6.60
C THR A 247 -18.54 13.47 5.97
N GLN A 248 -18.61 14.70 5.43
CA GLN A 248 -19.90 15.25 4.98
C GLN A 248 -20.49 14.59 3.73
N ASP A 249 -19.67 13.88 2.92
CA ASP A 249 -20.12 13.31 1.65
C ASP A 249 -20.03 11.77 1.53
N LYS A 250 -19.73 11.06 2.62
CA LYS A 250 -19.72 9.58 2.61
C LYS A 250 -20.56 8.99 3.74
N PRO A 251 -21.39 7.97 3.49
CA PRO A 251 -22.28 7.40 4.49
C PRO A 251 -21.51 6.82 5.67
N PHE A 252 -21.87 7.27 6.85
CA PHE A 252 -21.25 6.89 8.11
C PHE A 252 -21.90 5.64 8.70
N PHE A 253 -21.13 4.89 9.49
CA PHE A 253 -21.43 3.62 10.11
C PHE A 253 -22.62 3.62 11.06
N PRO A 254 -23.38 2.50 11.11
CA PRO A 254 -24.43 2.27 12.11
C PRO A 254 -23.93 1.61 13.40
N PHE A 255 -22.66 1.71 13.76
CA PHE A 255 -22.21 1.28 15.09
C PHE A 255 -22.08 2.49 16.00
N GLN A 256 -23.20 3.02 16.46
CA GLN A 256 -23.23 3.81 17.68
C GLN A 256 -22.89 2.88 18.84
N LYS A 257 -21.90 3.28 19.67
CA LYS A 257 -21.80 2.71 21.02
C LYS A 257 -23.14 2.90 21.69
N GLN A 258 -23.81 1.82 22.03
CA GLN A 258 -24.82 1.85 23.08
C GLN A 258 -24.06 2.17 24.35
N GLU A 259 -24.48 3.26 24.99
CA GLU A 259 -24.06 3.62 26.35
C GLU A 259 -24.47 2.55 27.35
#